data_d87cf411f3da0326d087c4a421c99198
#
_entry.id   d87cf411f3da0326d087c4a421c99198
#
_cell.length_a   1.000
_cell.length_b   1.000
_cell.length_c   1.000
_cell.angle_alpha   90.00
_cell.angle_beta   90.00
_cell.angle_gamma   90.00
#
_symmetry.space_group_name_H-M   'P 1'
#
loop_
_entity.id
_entity.type
_entity.pdbx_description
1 polymer ?
#
loop_
_entity_poly.entity_id
_entity_poly.type
_entity_poly.pdbx_seq_one_letter_code
_entity_poly.pdbx_strand_id
1 'polypeptide(L)'
;SAASDVYKRQTLNKYGIVKYDAFDDVGGKMSFALAMLDKENTGFILNAIHSRDNCFLYLKEIVKGESYIMLSAEEIDALRQAITMNSIDLM
;
A
#
# COMPACT_ATOMS: atom_id res chain seq x y z
N SER A 1 19.26 -18.11 12.14
CA SER A 1 20.43 -17.82 11.32
C SER A 1 20.38 -16.41 10.77
N ALA A 2 21.51 -15.91 10.32
CA ALA A 2 21.58 -14.56 9.74
C ALA A 2 20.65 -14.41 8.53
N ALA A 3 20.59 -15.44 7.68
CA ALA A 3 19.71 -15.42 6.52
C ALA A 3 18.25 -15.37 6.92
N SER A 4 17.88 -16.12 7.96
CA SER A 4 16.51 -16.14 8.46
C SER A 4 16.13 -14.76 9.04
N ASP A 5 17.06 -14.10 9.73
CA ASP A 5 16.82 -12.78 10.30
C ASP A 5 16.64 -11.73 9.23
N VAL A 6 17.40 -11.80 8.13
CA VAL A 6 17.24 -10.90 7.00
C VAL A 6 15.86 -11.08 6.38
N TYR A 7 15.42 -12.32 6.20
CA TYR A 7 14.09 -12.60 5.66
C TYR A 7 13.00 -12.01 6.54
N LYS A 8 13.12 -12.19 7.86
CA LYS A 8 12.11 -11.66 8.77
C LYS A 8 12.00 -10.14 8.71
N ARG A 9 13.15 -9.45 8.56
CA ARG A 9 13.16 -8.00 8.46
C ARG A 9 12.56 -7.49 7.15
N GLN A 10 12.63 -8.31 6.09
CA GLN A 10 12.10 -7.96 4.78
C GLN A 10 10.67 -8.40 4.55
N THR A 11 10.05 -9.07 5.52
CA THR A 11 8.69 -9.52 5.40
C THR A 11 7.72 -8.34 5.42
N LEU A 12 6.84 -8.27 4.43
CA LEU A 12 5.80 -7.26 4.37
C LEU A 12 4.67 -7.66 5.31
N ASN A 13 4.67 -7.08 6.50
CA ASN A 13 3.72 -7.45 7.55
C ASN A 13 2.87 -6.28 8.05
N LYS A 14 2.98 -5.12 7.44
CA LYS A 14 2.13 -3.98 7.72
C LYS A 14 1.39 -3.60 6.45
N TYR A 15 0.14 -3.19 6.59
CA TYR A 15 -0.62 -2.80 5.41
C TYR A 15 -1.65 -1.74 5.75
N GLY A 16 -2.06 -1.03 4.72
CA GLY A 16 -3.19 -0.11 4.78
C GLY A 16 -3.93 -0.20 3.47
N ILE A 17 -5.23 -0.08 3.52
CA ILE A 17 -6.05 -0.13 2.31
C ILE A 17 -7.14 0.93 2.38
N VAL A 18 -7.32 1.63 1.24
CA VAL A 18 -8.38 2.62 1.07
C VAL A 18 -9.16 2.25 -0.17
N LYS A 19 -10.44 1.99 -0.01
CA LYS A 19 -11.34 1.75 -1.13
C LYS A 19 -12.05 3.05 -1.45
N TYR A 20 -12.17 3.38 -2.74
CA TYR A 20 -12.76 4.65 -3.13
C TYR A 20 -13.37 4.54 -4.52
N ASP A 21 -14.15 5.55 -4.89
CA ASP A 21 -14.76 5.66 -6.19
C ASP A 21 -14.06 6.78 -6.95
N ALA A 22 -13.14 6.42 -7.83
CA ALA A 22 -12.28 7.40 -8.49
C ALA A 22 -13.04 8.29 -9.49
N PHE A 23 -14.05 7.74 -10.15
CA PHE A 23 -14.72 8.45 -11.24
C PHE A 23 -16.22 8.59 -11.07
N ASP A 24 -16.77 7.99 -10.02
CA ASP A 24 -18.20 8.09 -9.73
C ASP A 24 -19.08 7.50 -10.84
N ASP A 25 -18.51 6.64 -11.68
CA ASP A 25 -19.22 6.14 -12.87
C ASP A 25 -19.53 4.65 -12.83
N VAL A 26 -19.04 3.91 -11.85
CA VAL A 26 -19.22 2.44 -11.80
C VAL A 26 -20.13 1.97 -10.67
N GLY A 27 -20.62 2.86 -9.85
CA GLY A 27 -21.48 2.50 -8.72
C GLY A 27 -20.75 1.64 -7.72
N GLY A 28 -20.39 2.23 -6.58
CA GLY A 28 -19.64 1.54 -5.55
C GLY A 28 -18.15 1.85 -5.62
N LYS A 29 -17.45 1.43 -4.59
CA LYS A 29 -16.04 1.74 -4.43
C LYS A 29 -15.19 0.63 -5.03
N MET A 30 -14.97 0.69 -6.32
CA MET A 30 -14.22 -0.33 -7.06
C MET A 30 -12.72 -0.03 -7.14
N SER A 31 -12.31 1.20 -6.90
CA SER A 31 -10.90 1.57 -6.87
C SER A 31 -10.33 1.34 -5.48
N PHE A 32 -9.02 1.10 -5.40
CA PHE A 32 -8.39 0.96 -4.09
C PHE A 32 -6.91 1.33 -4.15
N ALA A 33 -6.39 1.77 -3.01
CA ALA A 33 -4.97 1.96 -2.79
C ALA A 33 -4.56 1.03 -1.66
N LEU A 34 -3.55 0.20 -1.91
CA LEU A 34 -3.04 -0.76 -0.95
C LEU A 34 -1.57 -0.47 -0.69
N ALA A 35 -1.22 -0.23 0.57
CA ALA A 35 0.17 -0.07 0.98
C ALA A 35 0.61 -1.31 1.75
N MET A 36 1.77 -1.85 1.38
CA MET A 36 2.38 -3.00 2.05
C MET A 36 3.79 -2.61 2.46
N LEU A 37 4.08 -2.71 3.74
CA LEU A 37 5.37 -2.29 4.28
C LEU A 37 5.96 -3.35 5.20
N ASP A 38 7.28 -3.34 5.32
CA ASP A 38 7.98 -4.13 6.32
C ASP A 38 8.12 -3.32 7.62
N LYS A 39 8.90 -3.85 8.56
CA LYS A 39 9.09 -3.20 9.86
C LYS A 39 9.76 -1.83 9.76
N GLU A 40 10.50 -1.59 8.69
CA GLU A 40 11.21 -0.34 8.47
C GLU A 40 10.42 0.63 7.62
N ASN A 41 9.14 0.35 7.38
CA ASN A 41 8.26 1.15 6.53
C ASN A 41 8.74 1.21 5.09
N THR A 42 9.35 0.13 4.62
CA THR A 42 9.80 -0.02 3.25
C THR A 42 8.93 -1.06 2.55
N GLY A 43 8.51 -0.77 1.34
CA GLY A 43 7.64 -1.66 0.58
C GLY A 43 7.09 -0.97 -0.64
N PHE A 44 5.79 -1.04 -0.84
CA PHE A 44 5.18 -0.48 -2.03
C PHE A 44 3.73 -0.07 -1.78
N ILE A 45 3.23 0.75 -2.69
CA ILE A 45 1.80 1.07 -2.78
C ILE A 45 1.31 0.62 -4.15
N LEU A 46 0.23 -0.15 -4.16
CA LEU A 46 -0.47 -0.52 -5.38
C LEU A 46 -1.78 0.23 -5.41
N ASN A 47 -1.97 1.05 -6.44
CA ASN A 47 -3.19 1.82 -6.61
C ASN A 47 -3.90 1.34 -7.86
N ALA A 48 -5.08 0.76 -7.69
CA ALA A 48 -5.92 0.29 -8.78
C ALA A 48 -7.06 1.28 -8.96
N ILE A 49 -7.04 1.98 -10.08
CA ILE A 49 -8.06 2.97 -10.42
C ILE A 49 -9.00 2.35 -11.44
N HIS A 50 -10.23 2.12 -11.03
CA HIS A 50 -11.21 1.39 -11.84
C HIS A 50 -12.27 2.35 -12.36
N SER A 51 -12.41 2.39 -13.69
CA SER A 51 -13.49 3.11 -14.34
C SER A 51 -14.40 2.11 -15.04
N ARG A 52 -15.48 2.60 -15.65
CA ARG A 52 -16.42 1.72 -16.35
C ARG A 52 -15.74 0.90 -17.45
N ASP A 53 -14.83 1.52 -18.19
CA ASP A 53 -14.22 0.90 -19.36
C ASP A 53 -12.80 0.44 -19.16
N ASN A 54 -12.11 0.92 -18.13
CA ASN A 54 -10.69 0.68 -17.95
C ASN A 54 -10.33 0.45 -16.48
N CYS A 55 -9.19 -0.21 -16.29
CA CYS A 55 -8.57 -0.31 -14.97
C CYS A 55 -7.11 0.04 -15.12
N PHE A 56 -6.64 1.00 -14.30
CA PHE A 56 -5.25 1.44 -14.32
C PHE A 56 -4.58 1.02 -13.04
N LEU A 57 -3.39 0.41 -13.18
CA LEU A 57 -2.62 -0.04 -12.02
C LEU A 57 -1.34 0.80 -11.92
N TYR A 58 -1.08 1.33 -10.74
CA TYR A 58 0.13 2.07 -10.44
C TYR A 58 0.84 1.42 -9.27
N LEU A 59 2.12 1.15 -9.43
CA LEU A 59 2.95 0.59 -8.37
C LEU A 59 4.02 1.60 -8.03
N LYS A 60 4.06 2.02 -6.76
CA LYS A 60 5.01 3.03 -6.30
C LYS A 60 5.81 2.48 -5.13
N GLU A 61 7.12 2.67 -5.17
CA GLU A 61 8.01 2.21 -4.11
C GLU A 61 7.99 3.16 -2.92
N ILE A 62 8.04 2.59 -1.74
CA ILE A 62 8.16 3.33 -0.48
C ILE A 62 9.44 2.87 0.20
N VAL A 63 10.29 3.82 0.58
CA VAL A 63 11.53 3.55 1.28
C VAL A 63 11.52 4.35 2.58
N LYS A 64 11.52 3.64 3.70
CA LYS A 64 11.52 4.25 5.04
C LYS A 64 10.40 5.28 5.21
N GLY A 65 9.23 4.93 4.70
CA GLY A 65 8.05 5.76 4.83
C GLY A 65 7.94 6.89 3.81
N GLU A 66 8.85 6.96 2.85
CA GLU A 66 8.89 8.05 1.89
C GLU A 66 8.78 7.55 0.46
N SER A 67 8.24 8.38 -0.41
CA SER A 67 8.12 8.11 -1.83
C SER A 67 8.82 9.20 -2.62
N TYR A 68 9.57 8.80 -3.65
CA TYR A 68 10.18 9.76 -4.59
C TYR A 68 9.17 10.27 -5.61
N ILE A 69 8.02 9.61 -5.71
CA ILE A 69 6.96 9.98 -6.64
C ILE A 69 5.81 10.55 -5.83
N MET A 70 5.14 11.57 -6.38
CA MET A 70 4.00 12.16 -5.70
C MET A 70 2.89 11.14 -5.48
N LEU A 71 2.33 11.11 -4.29
CA LEU A 71 1.24 10.22 -3.93
C LEU A 71 -0.09 10.96 -3.98
N SER A 72 -1.14 10.26 -4.37
CA SER A 72 -2.49 10.79 -4.28
C SER A 72 -2.97 10.80 -2.82
N ALA A 73 -4.08 11.47 -2.56
CA ALA A 73 -4.65 11.51 -1.21
C ALA A 73 -4.95 10.11 -0.69
N GLU A 74 -5.53 9.25 -1.54
CA GLU A 74 -5.86 7.88 -1.16
C GLU A 74 -4.61 7.05 -0.89
N GLU A 75 -3.57 7.26 -1.70
CA GLU A 75 -2.29 6.58 -1.47
C GLU A 75 -1.63 7.03 -0.17
N ILE A 76 -1.71 8.31 0.14
CA ILE A 76 -1.19 8.84 1.42
C ILE A 76 -1.95 8.23 2.59
N ASP A 77 -3.27 8.14 2.49
CA ASP A 77 -4.08 7.53 3.56
C ASP A 77 -3.71 6.06 3.75
N ALA A 78 -3.55 5.31 2.66
CA ALA A 78 -3.16 3.91 2.76
C ALA A 78 -1.76 3.77 3.38
N LEU A 79 -0.83 4.61 2.97
CA LEU A 79 0.53 4.61 3.53
C LEU A 79 0.50 4.92 5.03
N ARG A 80 -0.28 5.93 5.44
CA ARG A 80 -0.39 6.30 6.83
C ARG A 80 -0.96 5.16 7.67
N GLN A 81 -1.99 4.47 7.17
CA GLN A 81 -2.54 3.30 7.85
C GLN A 81 -1.48 2.22 8.04
N ALA A 82 -0.69 1.94 6.99
CA ALA A 82 0.35 0.93 7.07
C ALA A 82 1.42 1.31 8.08
N ILE A 83 1.87 2.57 8.08
CA ILE A 83 2.92 3.04 8.98
C ILE A 83 2.46 2.94 10.44
N THR A 84 1.22 3.31 10.73
CA THR A 84 0.71 3.32 12.09
C THR A 84 0.21 1.96 12.55
N MET A 85 0.10 1.00 11.66
CA MET A 85 -0.34 -0.34 12.01
C MET A 85 0.73 -1.06 12.81
N ASN A 86 0.33 -1.75 13.87
CA ASN A 86 1.26 -2.66 14.55
C ASN A 86 1.52 -3.85 13.64
N SER A 87 2.79 -4.28 13.61
CA SER A 87 3.15 -5.45 12.80
C SER A 87 2.28 -6.64 13.16
N ILE A 88 1.80 -7.35 12.13
CA ILE A 88 1.08 -8.60 12.35
C ILE A 88 2.07 -9.61 12.88
N ASP A 89 1.78 -10.15 14.05
CA ASP A 89 2.65 -11.15 14.66
C ASP A 89 2.25 -12.52 14.14
N LEU A 90 2.90 -12.92 13.08
CA LEU A 90 2.66 -14.21 12.44
C LEU A 90 3.45 -15.27 13.16
N MET A 91 2.84 -15.87 14.10
CA MET A 91 3.49 -16.98 14.82
C MET A 91 3.14 -18.32 14.23
#